data_376db49e1dacc6e6d56e163de76c552b
#
_entry.id   376db49e1dacc6e6d56e163de76c552b
#
_cell.length_a   1.000
_cell.length_b   1.000
_cell.length_c   1.000
_cell.angle_alpha   90.00
_cell.angle_beta   90.00
_cell.angle_gamma   90.00
#
_symmetry.space_group_name_H-M   'P 1'
#
loop_
_entity.id
_entity.type
_entity.pdbx_description
1 polymer ?
#
loop_
_entity_poly.entity_id
_entity_poly.type
_entity_poly.pdbx_seq_one_letter_code
_entity_poly.pdbx_strand_id
1 'polypeptide(L)'
;MGALAIVWNILYILLLIYFFVMWGRFVLDLVRTFNRSWRPRGAWLVVVEAVFSLTDPPVRFFRRVVPPIRIGQVALDLGWSLAMLVVIVAMTVVSLLAQAATAPA
;
A
#
# COMPACT_ATOMS: atom_id res chain seq x y z
N MET A 1 -0.48 28.55 -9.48
CA MET A 1 -0.12 27.85 -8.25
C MET A 1 -1.35 27.40 -7.53
N GLY A 2 -1.97 28.15 -6.72
CA GLY A 2 -3.25 27.98 -6.06
C GLY A 2 -3.85 26.57 -6.04
N ALA A 3 -4.95 26.41 -6.76
CA ALA A 3 -5.74 25.17 -6.77
C ALA A 3 -4.96 23.96 -7.29
N LEU A 4 -4.10 24.16 -8.30
CA LEU A 4 -3.33 23.07 -8.87
C LEU A 4 -2.32 22.49 -7.87
N ALA A 5 -1.63 23.37 -7.14
CA ALA A 5 -0.70 22.94 -6.10
C ALA A 5 -1.42 22.19 -4.98
N ILE A 6 -2.62 22.63 -4.60
CA ILE A 6 -3.43 21.96 -3.59
C ILE A 6 -3.82 20.56 -4.06
N VAL A 7 -4.25 20.41 -5.32
CA VAL A 7 -4.63 19.11 -5.87
C VAL A 7 -3.45 18.13 -5.83
N TRP A 8 -2.27 18.56 -6.27
CA TRP A 8 -1.09 17.69 -6.25
C TRP A 8 -0.68 17.31 -4.84
N ASN A 9 -0.76 18.26 -3.89
CA ASN A 9 -0.45 17.98 -2.50
C ASN A 9 -1.41 16.96 -1.90
N ILE A 10 -2.71 17.10 -2.18
CA ILE A 10 -3.71 16.16 -1.69
C ILE A 10 -3.45 14.77 -2.25
N LEU A 11 -3.17 14.66 -3.56
CA LEU A 11 -2.87 13.38 -4.18
C LEU A 11 -1.66 12.72 -3.53
N TYR A 12 -0.59 13.49 -3.29
CA TYR A 12 0.62 12.97 -2.68
C TYR A 12 0.34 12.48 -1.25
N ILE A 13 -0.40 13.26 -0.47
CA ILE A 13 -0.75 12.90 0.91
C ILE A 13 -1.59 11.62 0.94
N LEU A 14 -2.55 11.48 0.03
CA LEU A 14 -3.37 10.28 -0.05
C LEU A 14 -2.51 9.05 -0.38
N LEU A 15 -1.57 9.19 -1.31
CA LEU A 15 -0.65 8.12 -1.65
C LEU A 15 0.29 7.80 -0.49
N LEU A 16 0.74 8.82 0.24
CA LEU A 16 1.58 8.62 1.41
C LEU A 16 0.85 7.85 2.50
N ILE A 17 -0.40 8.20 2.76
CA ILE A 17 -1.25 7.47 3.71
C ILE A 17 -1.40 6.03 3.25
N TYR A 18 -1.66 5.82 1.98
CA TYR A 18 -1.80 4.48 1.41
C TYR A 18 -0.50 3.67 1.55
N PHE A 19 0.63 4.32 1.35
CA PHE A 19 1.96 3.72 1.55
C PHE A 19 2.11 3.18 2.97
N PHE A 20 1.74 3.97 3.98
CA PHE A 20 1.79 3.52 5.37
C PHE A 20 0.78 2.42 5.65
N VAL A 21 -0.40 2.48 5.06
CA VAL A 21 -1.41 1.42 5.20
C VAL A 21 -0.89 0.10 4.62
N MET A 22 -0.20 0.15 3.49
CA MET A 22 0.43 -1.02 2.89
C MET A 22 1.50 -1.64 3.80
N TRP A 23 2.30 -0.82 4.47
CA TRP A 23 3.25 -1.31 5.46
C TRP A 23 2.54 -1.93 6.66
N GLY A 24 1.44 -1.32 7.11
CA GLY A 24 0.61 -1.89 8.15
C GLY A 24 0.10 -3.28 7.78
N ARG A 25 -0.36 -3.43 6.54
CA ARG A 25 -0.76 -4.74 6.03
C ARG A 25 0.38 -5.76 6.10
N PHE A 26 1.58 -5.34 5.70
CA PHE A 26 2.75 -6.22 5.74
C PHE A 26 3.03 -6.71 7.16
N VAL A 27 2.99 -5.80 8.14
CA VAL A 27 3.19 -6.15 9.55
C VAL A 27 2.11 -7.12 10.01
N LEU A 28 0.84 -6.87 9.66
CA LEU A 28 -0.26 -7.75 10.03
C LEU A 28 -0.12 -9.14 9.39
N ASP A 29 0.34 -9.20 8.16
CA ASP A 29 0.63 -10.48 7.49
C ASP A 29 1.73 -11.24 8.22
N LEU A 30 2.79 -10.53 8.67
CA LEU A 30 3.86 -11.15 9.45
C LEU A 30 3.33 -11.70 10.77
N VAL A 31 2.48 -10.94 11.48
CA VAL A 31 1.89 -11.39 12.73
C VAL A 31 1.08 -12.67 12.50
N ARG A 32 0.28 -12.71 11.45
CA ARG A 32 -0.50 -13.91 11.11
C ARG A 32 0.38 -15.10 10.74
N THR A 33 1.49 -14.85 10.06
CA THR A 33 2.42 -15.90 9.66
C THR A 33 3.11 -16.52 10.85
N PHE A 34 3.57 -15.71 11.80
CA PHE A 34 4.30 -16.19 12.97
C PHE A 34 3.40 -16.60 14.12
N ASN A 35 2.16 -16.11 14.15
CA ASN A 35 1.20 -16.46 15.20
C ASN A 35 -0.16 -16.76 14.57
N ARG A 36 -0.35 -18.01 14.16
CA ARG A 36 -1.57 -18.45 13.50
C ARG A 36 -2.80 -18.41 14.40
N SER A 37 -2.59 -18.43 15.71
CA SER A 37 -3.68 -18.37 16.68
C SER A 37 -4.12 -16.96 17.01
N TRP A 38 -3.41 -15.95 16.46
CA TRP A 38 -3.75 -14.55 16.70
C TRP A 38 -5.12 -14.22 16.12
N ARG A 39 -5.99 -13.70 16.97
CA ARG A 39 -7.35 -13.30 16.59
C ARG A 39 -7.61 -11.90 17.10
N PRO A 40 -7.62 -10.89 16.23
CA PRO A 40 -7.96 -9.53 16.66
C PRO A 40 -9.43 -9.47 17.10
N ARG A 41 -9.69 -8.69 18.15
CA ARG A 41 -11.03 -8.52 18.71
C ARG A 41 -11.33 -7.06 18.96
N GLY A 42 -12.63 -6.71 18.93
CA GLY A 42 -13.10 -5.36 19.24
C GLY A 42 -12.60 -4.33 18.24
N ALA A 43 -12.08 -3.22 18.76
CA ALA A 43 -11.60 -2.12 17.91
C ALA A 43 -10.47 -2.55 16.98
N TRP A 44 -9.60 -3.46 17.42
CA TRP A 44 -8.52 -4.00 16.59
C TRP A 44 -9.05 -4.73 15.37
N LEU A 45 -10.15 -5.44 15.52
CA LEU A 45 -10.77 -6.14 14.39
C LEU A 45 -11.18 -5.16 13.30
N VAL A 46 -11.78 -4.03 13.67
CA VAL A 46 -12.18 -2.99 12.73
C VAL A 46 -10.96 -2.41 12.01
N VAL A 47 -9.88 -2.13 12.75
CA VAL A 47 -8.65 -1.59 12.17
C VAL A 47 -8.04 -2.58 11.18
N VAL A 48 -7.93 -3.85 11.57
CA VAL A 48 -7.34 -4.89 10.71
C VAL A 48 -8.17 -5.07 9.44
N GLU A 49 -9.49 -5.14 9.57
CA GLU A 49 -10.37 -5.28 8.41
C GLU A 49 -10.28 -4.07 7.48
N ALA A 50 -10.20 -2.87 8.04
CA ALA A 50 -10.06 -1.67 7.24
C ALA A 50 -8.74 -1.67 6.45
N VAL A 51 -7.63 -2.03 7.10
CA VAL A 51 -6.32 -2.12 6.44
C VAL A 51 -6.38 -3.12 5.28
N PHE A 52 -6.90 -4.32 5.51
CA PHE A 52 -6.98 -5.32 4.46
C PHE A 52 -7.95 -4.91 3.35
N SER A 53 -9.09 -4.34 3.68
CA SER A 53 -10.07 -3.90 2.68
C SER A 53 -9.50 -2.83 1.76
N LEU A 54 -8.73 -1.89 2.30
CA LEU A 54 -8.13 -0.82 1.52
C LEU A 54 -6.98 -1.30 0.65
N THR A 55 -6.25 -2.33 1.09
CA THR A 55 -5.06 -2.81 0.38
C THR A 55 -5.33 -4.03 -0.50
N ASP A 56 -6.46 -4.72 -0.30
CA ASP A 56 -6.79 -5.93 -1.05
C ASP A 56 -6.87 -5.74 -2.57
N PRO A 57 -7.52 -4.68 -3.12
CA PRO A 57 -7.68 -4.58 -4.55
C PRO A 57 -6.37 -4.68 -5.35
N PRO A 58 -5.34 -3.85 -5.08
CA PRO A 58 -4.09 -3.97 -5.84
C PRO A 58 -3.33 -5.25 -5.53
N VAL A 59 -3.31 -5.69 -4.27
CA VAL A 59 -2.59 -6.90 -3.88
C VAL A 59 -3.21 -8.13 -4.54
N ARG A 60 -4.54 -8.25 -4.55
CA ARG A 60 -5.22 -9.37 -5.20
C ARG A 60 -5.00 -9.38 -6.70
N PHE A 61 -5.03 -8.20 -7.32
CA PHE A 61 -4.77 -8.08 -8.74
C PHE A 61 -3.39 -8.64 -9.09
N PHE A 62 -2.37 -8.23 -8.37
CA PHE A 62 -1.01 -8.70 -8.64
C PHE A 62 -0.79 -10.16 -8.27
N ARG A 63 -1.52 -10.68 -7.29
CA ARG A 63 -1.47 -12.11 -6.97
C ARG A 63 -2.03 -12.99 -8.08
N ARG A 64 -2.98 -12.48 -8.85
CA ARG A 64 -3.51 -13.18 -10.02
C ARG A 64 -2.48 -13.26 -11.14
N VAL A 65 -1.71 -12.18 -11.31
CA VAL A 65 -0.69 -12.10 -12.37
C VAL A 65 0.55 -12.90 -11.96
N VAL A 66 1.00 -12.73 -10.71
CA VAL A 66 2.18 -13.41 -10.19
C VAL A 66 1.77 -14.14 -8.92
N PRO A 67 1.58 -15.47 -8.97
CA PRO A 67 1.20 -16.23 -7.78
C PRO A 67 2.33 -16.24 -6.76
N PRO A 68 2.01 -16.41 -5.46
CA PRO A 68 3.02 -16.47 -4.41
C PRO A 68 4.02 -17.61 -4.67
N ILE A 69 5.30 -17.34 -4.43
CA ILE A 69 6.37 -18.31 -4.56
C ILE A 69 6.68 -18.86 -3.18
N ARG A 70 6.65 -20.19 -3.06
CA ARG A 70 7.04 -20.86 -1.83
C ARG A 70 8.47 -21.34 -1.92
N ILE A 71 9.27 -20.94 -0.94
CA ILE A 71 10.64 -21.41 -0.77
C ILE A 71 10.70 -22.08 0.59
N GLY A 72 10.66 -23.42 0.59
CA GLY A 72 10.57 -24.18 1.83
C GLY A 72 9.27 -23.90 2.56
N GLN A 73 9.35 -23.41 3.80
CA GLN A 73 8.19 -23.06 4.61
C GLN A 73 7.78 -21.60 4.47
N VAL A 74 8.52 -20.81 3.69
CA VAL A 74 8.26 -19.39 3.52
C VAL A 74 7.55 -19.15 2.19
N ALA A 75 6.42 -18.43 2.24
CA ALA A 75 5.72 -17.98 1.05
C ALA A 75 6.07 -16.51 0.81
N LEU A 76 6.60 -16.22 -0.37
CA LEU A 76 6.90 -14.84 -0.77
C LEU A 76 5.68 -14.25 -1.48
N ASP A 77 5.14 -13.17 -0.90
CA ASP A 77 3.99 -12.47 -1.47
C ASP A 77 4.49 -11.41 -2.45
N LEU A 78 4.65 -11.81 -3.70
CA LEU A 78 5.06 -10.90 -4.76
C LEU A 78 3.94 -9.94 -5.14
N GLY A 79 2.66 -10.29 -4.86
CA GLY A 79 1.54 -9.38 -5.09
C GLY A 79 1.64 -8.10 -4.28
N TRP A 80 1.95 -8.23 -2.97
CA TRP A 80 2.17 -7.06 -2.12
C TRP A 80 3.36 -6.23 -2.60
N SER A 81 4.45 -6.90 -2.95
CA SER A 81 5.67 -6.21 -3.42
C SER A 81 5.41 -5.42 -4.69
N LEU A 82 4.69 -6.00 -5.65
CA LEU A 82 4.34 -5.31 -6.89
C LEU A 82 3.38 -4.16 -6.63
N ALA A 83 2.40 -4.34 -5.76
CA ALA A 83 1.48 -3.27 -5.38
C ALA A 83 2.24 -2.11 -4.73
N MET A 84 3.19 -2.41 -3.83
CA MET A 84 4.01 -1.39 -3.19
C MET A 84 4.88 -0.66 -4.20
N LEU A 85 5.44 -1.38 -5.18
CA LEU A 85 6.21 -0.76 -6.25
C LEU A 85 5.36 0.24 -7.03
N VAL A 86 4.12 -0.12 -7.36
CA VAL A 86 3.19 0.76 -8.06
C VAL A 86 2.89 2.01 -7.22
N VAL A 87 2.68 1.84 -5.92
CA VAL A 87 2.45 2.98 -5.02
C VAL A 87 3.65 3.93 -5.01
N ILE A 88 4.85 3.38 -4.91
CA ILE A 88 6.09 4.18 -4.91
C ILE A 88 6.25 4.92 -6.24
N VAL A 89 6.03 4.23 -7.35
CA VAL A 89 6.10 4.85 -8.68
C VAL A 89 5.05 5.96 -8.80
N ALA A 90 3.83 5.72 -8.33
CA ALA A 90 2.77 6.72 -8.37
C ALA A 90 3.15 7.95 -7.54
N MET A 91 3.71 7.77 -6.35
CA MET A 91 4.19 8.87 -5.53
C MET A 91 5.27 9.68 -6.24
N THR A 92 6.21 9.00 -6.88
CA THR A 92 7.29 9.64 -7.64
C THR A 92 6.73 10.43 -8.82
N VAL A 93 5.81 9.84 -9.57
CA VAL A 93 5.18 10.51 -10.72
C VAL A 93 4.41 11.75 -10.26
N VAL A 94 3.60 11.62 -9.22
CA VAL A 94 2.84 12.76 -8.67
C VAL A 94 3.80 13.87 -8.21
N SER A 95 4.88 13.51 -7.54
CA SER A 95 5.88 14.47 -7.07
C SER A 95 6.53 15.21 -8.25
N LEU A 96 6.92 14.49 -9.30
CA LEU A 96 7.53 15.10 -10.48
C LEU A 96 6.56 15.99 -11.23
N LEU A 97 5.30 15.56 -11.38
CA LEU A 97 4.27 16.38 -12.03
C LEU A 97 3.94 17.61 -11.21
N ALA A 98 3.92 17.48 -9.88
CA ALA A 98 3.70 18.62 -9.00
C ALA A 98 4.80 19.66 -9.14
N GLN A 99 6.06 19.21 -9.18
CA GLN A 99 7.19 20.11 -9.39
C GLN A 99 7.13 20.79 -10.75
N ALA A 100 6.80 20.05 -11.79
CA ALA A 100 6.68 20.62 -13.14
C ALA A 100 5.51 21.62 -13.24
N ALA A 101 4.37 21.31 -12.58
CA ALA A 101 3.18 22.14 -12.64
C ALA A 101 3.33 23.43 -11.80
N THR A 102 4.14 23.39 -10.74
CA THR A 102 4.31 24.53 -9.81
C THR A 102 5.66 25.23 -9.99
N ALA A 103 6.52 24.73 -10.87
CA ALA A 103 7.80 25.37 -11.12
C ALA A 103 7.61 26.76 -11.74
N PRO A 104 8.42 27.76 -11.37
CA PRO A 104 8.36 29.07 -12.03
C PRO A 104 8.76 28.92 -13.50
N ALA A 105 8.06 29.66 -14.33
CA ALA A 105 8.30 29.66 -15.78
C ALA A 105 9.66 30.28 -16.12
#